data_74bdf729d8685630859ed246d9a830f6
#
_entry.id   74bdf729d8685630859ed246d9a830f6
#
_cell.length_a   1.000
_cell.length_b   1.000
_cell.length_c   1.000
_cell.angle_alpha   90.00
_cell.angle_beta   90.00
_cell.angle_gamma   90.00
#
_symmetry.space_group_name_H-M   'P 1'
#
loop_
_entity.id
_entity.type
_entity.pdbx_description
1 polymer ?
#
loop_
_entity_poly.entity_id
_entity_poly.type
_entity_poly.pdbx_seq_one_letter_code
_entity_poly.pdbx_strand_id
1 'polypeptide(L)'
;SRLLVMPKRAYHKTTNSHHRFYRHPNLLKSGENQVIVSRPEQVWVADITYLPLRKGTTYVSLVTDAWSRKIVGYHVHESLHTRHVAAALKMAQVSRRTAPVLIHHSDRGIQYCSTEYQALHQRHGVICSMTDGYDCYQNALAERVNGILKLEYLLVKPEDIGQARKMVRESVEIYNTRRPHLSLKYKTPDEVHQAF
;
A
#
# COMPACT_ATOMS: atom_id res chain seq x y z
N SER A 1 1.94 30.27 24.54
CA SER A 1 1.84 29.66 23.18
C SER A 1 1.80 28.16 23.33
N ARG A 2 0.62 27.55 23.15
CA ARG A 2 0.46 26.09 23.17
C ARG A 2 0.69 25.57 21.74
N LEU A 3 1.91 25.14 21.42
CA LEU A 3 2.28 24.41 20.21
C LEU A 3 2.04 22.89 20.33
N LEU A 4 1.09 22.47 21.16
CA LEU A 4 0.72 21.06 21.28
C LEU A 4 -0.32 20.74 20.20
N VAL A 5 0.12 20.08 19.13
CA VAL A 5 -0.76 19.39 18.20
C VAL A 5 -1.43 18.24 18.94
N MET A 6 -2.72 18.40 19.25
CA MET A 6 -3.50 17.32 19.87
C MET A 6 -3.58 16.14 18.90
N PRO A 7 -3.09 14.93 19.27
CA PRO A 7 -3.21 13.76 18.40
C PRO A 7 -4.69 13.40 18.22
N LYS A 8 -5.21 13.48 16.99
CA LYS A 8 -6.54 12.97 16.66
C LYS A 8 -6.50 11.43 16.71
N ARG A 9 -6.87 10.87 17.85
CA ARG A 9 -7.07 9.41 18.00
C ARG A 9 -8.44 9.02 17.43
N ALA A 10 -8.48 8.66 16.16
CA ALA A 10 -9.56 7.85 15.60
C ALA A 10 -8.92 6.60 15.00
N TYR A 11 -8.90 5.52 15.77
CA TYR A 11 -8.38 4.22 15.35
C TYR A 11 -9.54 3.44 14.73
N HIS A 12 -9.61 3.41 13.39
CA HIS A 12 -10.47 2.47 12.69
C HIS A 12 -9.68 1.21 12.36
N LYS A 13 -10.13 0.08 12.89
CA LYS A 13 -9.51 -1.22 12.62
C LYS A 13 -9.85 -1.64 11.19
N THR A 14 -8.89 -1.56 10.29
CA THR A 14 -9.01 -1.97 8.87
C THR A 14 -8.64 -3.43 8.65
N THR A 15 -7.92 -4.04 9.60
CA THR A 15 -7.38 -5.39 9.49
C THR A 15 -8.10 -6.36 10.42
N ASN A 16 -8.61 -7.46 9.86
CA ASN A 16 -9.04 -8.63 10.60
C ASN A 16 -8.03 -9.75 10.36
N SER A 17 -7.13 -9.98 11.33
CA SER A 17 -6.11 -11.02 11.29
C SER A 17 -6.50 -12.32 12.01
N HIS A 18 -7.69 -12.36 12.64
CA HIS A 18 -8.22 -13.54 13.32
C HIS A 18 -9.06 -14.39 12.35
N HIS A 19 -8.36 -15.16 11.48
CA HIS A 19 -8.96 -16.04 10.49
C HIS A 19 -8.15 -17.33 10.33
N ARG A 20 -8.73 -18.35 9.65
CA ARG A 20 -8.13 -19.67 9.45
C ARG A 20 -7.35 -19.84 8.14
N PHE A 21 -7.20 -18.79 7.33
CA PHE A 21 -6.43 -18.85 6.09
C PHE A 21 -4.95 -19.06 6.37
N TYR A 22 -4.26 -19.67 5.39
CA TYR A 22 -2.82 -19.86 5.42
C TYR A 22 -2.08 -18.50 5.51
N ARG A 23 -1.03 -18.46 6.31
CA ARG A 23 -0.20 -17.28 6.51
C ARG A 23 1.18 -17.53 5.91
N HIS A 24 1.56 -16.68 4.99
CA HIS A 24 2.86 -16.77 4.33
C HIS A 24 3.99 -16.24 5.23
N PRO A 25 5.24 -16.72 5.03
CA PRO A 25 6.39 -16.27 5.82
C PRO A 25 6.70 -14.79 5.55
N ASN A 26 7.36 -14.15 6.51
CA ASN A 26 7.89 -12.80 6.36
C ASN A 26 9.27 -12.85 5.68
N LEU A 27 9.31 -12.55 4.38
CA LEU A 27 10.56 -12.55 3.60
C LEU A 27 11.36 -11.26 3.73
N LEU A 28 10.83 -10.25 4.41
CA LEU A 28 11.53 -8.97 4.64
C LEU A 28 12.15 -8.87 6.03
N LYS A 29 11.85 -9.82 6.91
CA LYS A 29 12.42 -9.90 8.25
C LYS A 29 13.89 -10.29 8.20
N SER A 30 14.71 -9.67 9.07
CA SER A 30 16.12 -10.02 9.24
C SER A 30 16.31 -11.51 9.55
N GLY A 31 17.24 -12.17 8.87
CA GLY A 31 17.54 -13.61 8.98
C GLY A 31 18.09 -14.16 7.67
N GLU A 32 18.36 -15.47 7.63
CA GLU A 32 18.97 -16.15 6.48
C GLU A 32 18.18 -16.00 5.17
N ASN A 33 16.84 -15.93 5.26
CA ASN A 33 15.95 -15.81 4.10
C ASN A 33 15.51 -14.38 3.81
N GLN A 34 16.18 -13.37 4.40
CA GLN A 34 15.82 -11.99 4.19
C GLN A 34 16.05 -11.55 2.74
N VAL A 35 15.01 -11.06 2.10
CA VAL A 35 15.12 -10.39 0.81
C VAL A 35 15.49 -8.92 1.02
N ILE A 36 16.67 -8.57 0.52
CA ILE A 36 17.14 -7.17 0.50
C ILE A 36 16.66 -6.54 -0.80
N VAL A 37 15.87 -5.47 -0.66
CA VAL A 37 15.35 -4.72 -1.81
C VAL A 37 16.49 -3.98 -2.49
N SER A 38 16.74 -4.26 -3.77
CA SER A 38 17.88 -3.72 -4.53
C SER A 38 17.50 -3.06 -5.86
N ARG A 39 16.21 -3.17 -6.28
CA ARG A 39 15.72 -2.64 -7.55
C ARG A 39 14.20 -2.44 -7.54
N PRO A 40 13.67 -1.64 -8.47
CA PRO A 40 12.22 -1.56 -8.70
C PRO A 40 11.62 -2.91 -9.09
N GLU A 41 10.35 -3.07 -8.82
CA GLU A 41 9.53 -4.26 -9.17
C GLU A 41 10.02 -5.60 -8.57
N GLN A 42 10.91 -5.54 -7.57
CA GLN A 42 11.35 -6.70 -6.80
C GLN A 42 10.43 -6.98 -5.62
N VAL A 43 10.04 -5.94 -4.90
CA VAL A 43 9.15 -6.03 -3.73
C VAL A 43 8.10 -4.93 -3.81
N TRP A 44 6.85 -5.32 -3.74
CA TRP A 44 5.74 -4.41 -3.52
C TRP A 44 5.17 -4.59 -2.12
N VAL A 45 4.91 -3.49 -1.43
CA VAL A 45 4.23 -3.48 -0.14
C VAL A 45 2.81 -2.97 -0.32
N ALA A 46 1.86 -3.62 0.35
CA ALA A 46 0.45 -3.26 0.24
C ALA A 46 -0.18 -2.99 1.60
N ASP A 47 -1.10 -2.06 1.62
CA ASP A 47 -1.90 -1.75 2.80
C ASP A 47 -3.25 -1.15 2.41
N ILE A 48 -4.21 -1.23 3.34
CA ILE A 48 -5.55 -0.67 3.20
C ILE A 48 -5.71 0.43 4.25
N THR A 49 -6.07 1.61 3.80
CA THR A 49 -6.40 2.69 4.71
C THR A 49 -7.83 3.19 4.48
N TYR A 50 -8.45 3.79 5.51
CA TYR A 50 -9.74 4.43 5.34
C TYR A 50 -9.57 5.91 5.00
N LEU A 51 -10.53 6.43 4.24
CA LEU A 51 -10.68 7.83 3.91
C LEU A 51 -12.10 8.26 4.30
N PRO A 52 -12.25 9.14 5.31
CA PRO A 52 -13.58 9.61 5.72
C PRO A 52 -14.17 10.50 4.64
N LEU A 53 -15.44 10.27 4.31
CA LEU A 53 -16.27 11.15 3.50
C LEU A 53 -17.01 12.16 4.40
N ARG A 54 -17.68 13.14 3.83
CA ARG A 54 -18.61 13.99 4.59
C ARG A 54 -19.75 13.17 5.18
N LYS A 55 -20.25 12.19 4.39
CA LYS A 55 -21.23 11.21 4.87
C LYS A 55 -20.66 9.80 4.64
N GLY A 56 -20.27 9.14 5.74
CA GLY A 56 -19.75 7.77 5.69
C GLY A 56 -18.22 7.69 5.56
N THR A 57 -17.77 6.54 5.09
CA THR A 57 -16.35 6.19 4.99
C THR A 57 -16.10 5.42 3.70
N THR A 58 -14.97 5.65 3.08
CA THR A 58 -14.45 4.84 1.98
C THR A 58 -13.07 4.30 2.33
N TYR A 59 -12.58 3.36 1.56
CA TYR A 59 -11.30 2.70 1.75
C TYR A 59 -10.41 2.94 0.55
N VAL A 60 -9.11 3.00 0.79
CA VAL A 60 -8.09 3.12 -0.24
C VAL A 60 -7.11 1.98 -0.06
N SER A 61 -7.04 1.10 -1.06
CA SER A 61 -6.00 0.08 -1.14
C SER A 61 -4.85 0.64 -1.96
N LEU A 62 -3.63 0.54 -1.44
CA LEU A 62 -2.41 0.98 -2.11
C LEU A 62 -1.46 -0.20 -2.30
N VAL A 63 -0.74 -0.19 -3.42
CA VAL A 63 0.41 -1.04 -3.70
C VAL A 63 1.58 -0.12 -4.03
N THR A 64 2.66 -0.23 -3.27
CA THR A 64 3.83 0.66 -3.36
C THR A 64 5.08 -0.16 -3.64
N ASP A 65 5.88 0.26 -4.59
CA ASP A 65 7.19 -0.32 -4.86
C ASP A 65 8.16 0.00 -3.73
N ALA A 66 8.77 -1.02 -3.15
CA ALA A 66 9.60 -0.86 -1.95
C ALA A 66 10.95 -0.18 -2.24
N TRP A 67 11.44 -0.23 -3.47
CA TRP A 67 12.67 0.44 -3.87
C TRP A 67 12.44 1.92 -4.16
N SER A 68 11.60 2.19 -5.15
CA SER A 68 11.38 3.55 -5.67
C SER A 68 10.39 4.38 -4.84
N ARG A 69 9.65 3.76 -3.93
CA ARG A 69 8.53 4.38 -3.18
C ARG A 69 7.33 4.75 -4.06
N LYS A 70 7.35 4.40 -5.34
CA LYS A 70 6.27 4.69 -6.28
C LYS A 70 5.00 3.91 -5.91
N ILE A 71 3.87 4.59 -5.87
CA ILE A 71 2.57 3.94 -5.81
C ILE A 71 2.29 3.39 -7.20
N VAL A 72 2.37 2.07 -7.35
CA VAL A 72 2.22 1.36 -8.63
C VAL A 72 0.78 0.89 -8.87
N GLY A 73 -0.03 0.82 -7.81
CA GLY A 73 -1.44 0.49 -7.92
C GLY A 73 -2.24 1.05 -6.76
N TYR A 74 -3.50 1.42 -7.05
CA TYR A 74 -4.42 1.89 -6.03
C TYR A 74 -5.87 1.63 -6.43
N HIS A 75 -6.76 1.57 -5.44
CA HIS A 75 -8.19 1.48 -5.67
C HIS A 75 -8.97 2.12 -4.51
N VAL A 76 -9.99 2.92 -4.85
CA VAL A 76 -10.89 3.56 -3.88
C VAL A 76 -12.24 2.86 -3.90
N HIS A 77 -12.70 2.37 -2.75
CA HIS A 77 -13.86 1.48 -2.66
C HIS A 77 -14.67 1.67 -1.36
N GLU A 78 -15.93 1.23 -1.39
CA GLU A 78 -16.90 1.41 -0.30
C GLU A 78 -16.92 0.27 0.71
N SER A 79 -16.28 -0.86 0.39
CA SER A 79 -16.30 -2.06 1.23
C SER A 79 -14.98 -2.81 1.20
N LEU A 80 -14.64 -3.51 2.29
CA LEU A 80 -13.42 -4.30 2.44
C LEU A 80 -13.49 -5.69 1.76
N HIS A 81 -14.31 -5.85 0.71
CA HIS A 81 -14.32 -7.10 -0.05
C HIS A 81 -13.01 -7.30 -0.82
N THR A 82 -12.51 -8.52 -0.84
CA THR A 82 -11.25 -8.90 -1.48
C THR A 82 -11.13 -8.41 -2.93
N ARG A 83 -12.20 -8.50 -3.72
CA ARG A 83 -12.24 -8.04 -5.13
C ARG A 83 -11.81 -6.58 -5.29
N HIS A 84 -12.12 -5.72 -4.32
CA HIS A 84 -11.75 -4.31 -4.35
C HIS A 84 -10.27 -4.10 -4.00
N VAL A 85 -9.77 -4.85 -3.01
CA VAL A 85 -8.34 -4.82 -2.65
C VAL A 85 -7.50 -5.39 -3.80
N ALA A 86 -7.97 -6.47 -4.43
CA ALA A 86 -7.34 -7.08 -5.60
C ALA A 86 -7.29 -6.14 -6.83
N ALA A 87 -8.20 -5.16 -6.94
CA ALA A 87 -8.18 -4.19 -8.04
C ALA A 87 -6.91 -3.33 -8.03
N ALA A 88 -6.39 -2.95 -6.86
CA ALA A 88 -5.13 -2.22 -6.74
C ALA A 88 -3.93 -3.07 -7.23
N LEU A 89 -3.88 -4.35 -6.88
CA LEU A 89 -2.85 -5.27 -7.38
C LEU A 89 -2.96 -5.51 -8.88
N LYS A 90 -4.17 -5.67 -9.42
CA LYS A 90 -4.40 -5.81 -10.88
C LYS A 90 -3.90 -4.57 -11.62
N MET A 91 -4.19 -3.36 -11.13
CA MET A 91 -3.67 -2.13 -11.69
C MET A 91 -2.14 -2.10 -11.70
N ALA A 92 -1.50 -2.47 -10.59
CA ALA A 92 -0.05 -2.55 -10.49
C ALA A 92 0.55 -3.55 -11.49
N GLN A 93 -0.07 -4.71 -11.66
CA GLN A 93 0.39 -5.75 -12.62
C GLN A 93 0.33 -5.30 -14.08
N VAL A 94 -0.69 -4.51 -14.46
CA VAL A 94 -0.82 -3.96 -15.83
C VAL A 94 0.34 -3.00 -16.16
N SER A 95 0.79 -2.23 -15.17
CA SER A 95 1.88 -1.26 -15.34
C SER A 95 3.28 -1.86 -15.19
N ARG A 96 3.40 -3.12 -14.78
CA ARG A 96 4.66 -3.80 -14.54
C ARG A 96 5.45 -4.00 -15.84
N ARG A 97 6.73 -3.64 -15.83
CA ARG A 97 7.59 -3.66 -17.00
C ARG A 97 8.58 -4.82 -17.01
N THR A 98 8.92 -5.37 -15.85
CA THR A 98 9.97 -6.38 -15.70
C THR A 98 9.40 -7.76 -15.42
N ALA A 99 10.11 -8.80 -15.86
CA ALA A 99 9.74 -10.20 -15.63
C ALA A 99 10.35 -10.89 -14.39
N PRO A 100 11.27 -10.27 -13.59
CA PRO A 100 11.83 -10.97 -12.44
C PRO A 100 10.77 -11.36 -11.41
N VAL A 101 11.13 -12.28 -10.53
CA VAL A 101 10.28 -12.69 -9.42
C VAL A 101 9.90 -11.46 -8.58
N LEU A 102 8.60 -11.26 -8.42
CA LEU A 102 8.02 -10.20 -7.60
C LEU A 102 7.56 -10.77 -6.26
N ILE A 103 7.93 -10.10 -5.18
CA ILE A 103 7.41 -10.37 -3.85
C ILE A 103 6.35 -9.32 -3.53
N HIS A 104 5.18 -9.78 -3.10
CA HIS A 104 4.12 -8.91 -2.59
C HIS A 104 4.03 -9.09 -1.07
N HIS A 105 4.31 -8.04 -0.34
CA HIS A 105 4.31 -8.03 1.13
C HIS A 105 3.12 -7.22 1.66
N SER A 106 2.41 -7.79 2.64
CA SER A 106 1.27 -7.15 3.29
C SER A 106 1.19 -7.55 4.77
N ASP A 107 0.24 -6.95 5.48
CA ASP A 107 -0.20 -7.48 6.77
C ASP A 107 -0.97 -8.82 6.57
N ARG A 108 -1.41 -9.40 7.70
CA ARG A 108 -2.22 -10.65 7.72
C ARG A 108 -3.72 -10.36 7.62
N GLY A 109 -4.12 -9.31 6.95
CA GLY A 109 -5.53 -9.01 6.72
C GLY A 109 -6.22 -10.11 5.93
N ILE A 110 -7.48 -10.42 6.29
CA ILE A 110 -8.28 -11.48 5.66
C ILE A 110 -8.35 -11.33 4.14
N GLN A 111 -8.32 -10.10 3.63
CA GLN A 111 -8.37 -9.81 2.21
C GLN A 111 -7.14 -10.39 1.48
N TYR A 112 -5.94 -10.17 2.03
CA TYR A 112 -4.68 -10.65 1.46
C TYR A 112 -4.50 -12.16 1.59
N CYS A 113 -5.07 -12.77 2.63
CA CYS A 113 -5.03 -14.22 2.88
C CYS A 113 -6.11 -15.00 2.10
N SER A 114 -7.08 -14.32 1.49
CA SER A 114 -8.20 -14.96 0.81
C SER A 114 -7.77 -15.76 -0.42
N THR A 115 -8.50 -16.84 -0.73
CA THR A 115 -8.25 -17.68 -1.91
C THR A 115 -8.27 -16.88 -3.21
N GLU A 116 -9.18 -15.91 -3.32
CA GLU A 116 -9.28 -15.03 -4.50
C GLU A 116 -8.00 -14.21 -4.70
N TYR A 117 -7.44 -13.63 -3.63
CA TYR A 117 -6.23 -12.84 -3.70
C TYR A 117 -4.99 -13.70 -3.98
N GLN A 118 -4.90 -14.87 -3.35
CA GLN A 118 -3.82 -15.83 -3.56
C GLN A 118 -3.83 -16.42 -4.98
N ALA A 119 -5.01 -16.67 -5.55
CA ALA A 119 -5.12 -17.09 -6.95
C ALA A 119 -4.59 -16.01 -7.92
N LEU A 120 -4.73 -14.73 -7.58
CA LEU A 120 -4.14 -13.64 -8.36
C LEU A 120 -2.60 -13.66 -8.29
N HIS A 121 -2.03 -13.91 -7.11
CA HIS A 121 -0.57 -14.10 -6.96
C HIS A 121 -0.07 -15.26 -7.82
N GLN A 122 -0.70 -16.42 -7.74
CA GLN A 122 -0.31 -17.60 -8.52
C GLN A 122 -0.36 -17.34 -10.03
N ARG A 123 -1.43 -16.69 -10.50
CA ARG A 123 -1.60 -16.35 -11.94
C ARG A 123 -0.46 -15.48 -12.47
N HIS A 124 0.08 -14.59 -11.65
CA HIS A 124 1.13 -13.63 -12.05
C HIS A 124 2.53 -14.05 -11.57
N GLY A 125 2.72 -15.24 -11.02
CA GLY A 125 4.01 -15.71 -10.50
C GLY A 125 4.55 -14.83 -9.35
N VAL A 126 3.66 -14.27 -8.52
CA VAL A 126 4.01 -13.41 -7.39
C VAL A 126 4.21 -14.25 -6.13
N ILE A 127 5.32 -14.04 -5.45
CA ILE A 127 5.58 -14.65 -4.14
C ILE A 127 4.92 -13.81 -3.05
N CYS A 128 4.10 -14.47 -2.24
CA CYS A 128 3.44 -13.81 -1.11
C CYS A 128 4.36 -13.78 0.11
N SER A 129 4.45 -12.61 0.75
CA SER A 129 5.13 -12.38 2.02
C SER A 129 4.18 -11.63 2.96
N MET A 130 4.19 -11.96 4.25
CA MET A 130 3.30 -11.33 5.23
C MET A 130 4.06 -10.99 6.50
N THR A 131 3.62 -9.93 7.20
CA THR A 131 4.13 -9.59 8.54
C THR A 131 3.93 -10.77 9.50
N ASP A 132 4.69 -10.84 10.59
CA ASP A 132 4.52 -11.87 11.63
C ASP A 132 3.30 -11.61 12.52
N GLY A 133 2.65 -10.47 12.38
CA GLY A 133 1.41 -10.11 13.08
C GLY A 133 1.58 -9.50 14.47
N TYR A 134 2.81 -9.39 14.96
CA TYR A 134 3.11 -8.84 16.29
C TYR A 134 3.83 -7.48 16.26
N ASP A 135 4.35 -7.10 15.09
CA ASP A 135 5.16 -5.90 14.93
C ASP A 135 4.61 -5.04 13.79
N CYS A 136 4.05 -3.87 14.15
CA CYS A 136 3.53 -2.90 13.18
C CYS A 136 4.64 -2.32 12.29
N TYR A 137 5.90 -2.35 12.71
CA TYR A 137 7.02 -1.85 11.90
C TYR A 137 7.32 -2.73 10.68
N GLN A 138 6.82 -3.95 10.65
CA GLN A 138 7.07 -4.87 9.53
C GLN A 138 6.38 -4.44 8.22
N ASN A 139 5.37 -3.56 8.26
CA ASN A 139 4.77 -2.93 7.07
C ASN A 139 4.92 -1.39 7.09
N ALA A 140 5.94 -0.89 7.81
CA ALA A 140 6.14 0.53 8.06
C ALA A 140 6.22 1.39 6.79
N LEU A 141 6.72 0.83 5.68
CA LEU A 141 6.76 1.56 4.41
C LEU A 141 5.36 1.83 3.86
N ALA A 142 4.50 0.83 3.81
CA ALA A 142 3.13 0.99 3.33
C ALA A 142 2.34 1.94 4.22
N GLU A 143 2.47 1.80 5.55
CA GLU A 143 1.86 2.71 6.53
C GLU A 143 2.35 4.15 6.37
N ARG A 144 3.66 4.35 6.11
CA ARG A 144 4.24 5.67 5.87
C ARG A 144 3.67 6.32 4.62
N VAL A 145 3.52 5.58 3.52
CA VAL A 145 2.95 6.12 2.27
C VAL A 145 1.48 6.51 2.48
N ASN A 146 0.70 5.68 3.18
CA ASN A 146 -0.66 6.01 3.59
C ASN A 146 -0.71 7.29 4.44
N GLY A 147 0.21 7.43 5.39
CA GLY A 147 0.34 8.61 6.24
C GLY A 147 0.64 9.87 5.42
N ILE A 148 1.57 9.79 4.47
CA ILE A 148 1.91 10.90 3.58
C ILE A 148 0.69 11.35 2.76
N LEU A 149 -0.01 10.41 2.11
CA LEU A 149 -1.21 10.77 1.34
C LEU A 149 -2.26 11.47 2.19
N LYS A 150 -2.51 10.97 3.40
CA LYS A 150 -3.50 11.56 4.31
C LYS A 150 -3.11 12.93 4.85
N LEU A 151 -1.84 13.12 5.20
CA LEU A 151 -1.36 14.31 5.89
C LEU A 151 -0.93 15.43 4.96
N GLU A 152 -0.56 15.12 3.72
CA GLU A 152 -0.04 16.10 2.77
C GLU A 152 -1.02 16.40 1.62
N TYR A 153 -1.89 15.44 1.23
CA TYR A 153 -2.72 15.56 0.03
C TYR A 153 -4.23 15.44 0.29
N LEU A 154 -4.66 14.50 1.12
CA LEU A 154 -6.08 14.22 1.38
C LEU A 154 -6.59 14.98 2.61
N LEU A 155 -6.33 16.29 2.67
CA LEU A 155 -6.60 17.14 3.84
C LEU A 155 -8.09 17.47 3.99
N VAL A 156 -8.83 17.48 2.90
CA VAL A 156 -10.26 17.80 2.86
C VAL A 156 -11.06 16.50 2.74
N LYS A 157 -12.15 16.39 3.51
CA LYS A 157 -13.07 15.26 3.37
C LYS A 157 -13.85 15.36 2.07
N PRO A 158 -13.76 14.33 1.18
CA PRO A 158 -14.57 14.28 -0.03
C PRO A 158 -16.07 14.24 0.29
N GLU A 159 -16.90 14.78 -0.59
CA GLU A 159 -18.35 14.71 -0.49
C GLU A 159 -18.84 13.26 -0.62
N ASP A 160 -18.35 12.59 -1.65
CA ASP A 160 -18.73 11.23 -2.07
C ASP A 160 -17.54 10.43 -2.59
N ILE A 161 -17.79 9.18 -2.99
CA ILE A 161 -16.75 8.29 -3.52
C ILE A 161 -16.21 8.76 -4.88
N GLY A 162 -17.00 9.43 -5.70
CA GLY A 162 -16.56 9.98 -6.99
C GLY A 162 -15.48 11.04 -6.79
N GLN A 163 -15.74 11.99 -5.87
CA GLN A 163 -14.75 12.99 -5.48
C GLN A 163 -13.53 12.34 -4.79
N ALA A 164 -13.73 11.33 -3.93
CA ALA A 164 -12.63 10.60 -3.30
C ALA A 164 -11.71 9.94 -4.34
N ARG A 165 -12.27 9.29 -5.37
CA ARG A 165 -11.51 8.71 -6.48
C ARG A 165 -10.70 9.74 -7.25
N LYS A 166 -11.28 10.91 -7.54
CA LYS A 166 -10.58 12.01 -8.20
C LYS A 166 -9.42 12.50 -7.34
N MET A 167 -9.67 12.80 -6.07
CA MET A 167 -8.66 13.31 -5.14
C MET A 167 -7.51 12.32 -4.96
N VAL A 168 -7.79 11.02 -4.76
CA VAL A 168 -6.75 9.99 -4.62
C VAL A 168 -5.92 9.87 -5.89
N ARG A 169 -6.54 9.89 -7.09
CA ARG A 169 -5.82 9.84 -8.35
C ARG A 169 -4.84 11.01 -8.50
N GLU A 170 -5.31 12.23 -8.27
CA GLU A 170 -4.48 13.45 -8.35
C GLU A 170 -3.36 13.42 -7.29
N SER A 171 -3.67 12.98 -6.06
CA SER A 171 -2.69 12.82 -4.99
C SER A 171 -1.60 11.82 -5.34
N VAL A 172 -1.95 10.67 -5.90
CA VAL A 172 -0.99 9.64 -6.33
C VAL A 172 -0.11 10.16 -7.47
N GLU A 173 -0.68 10.87 -8.42
CA GLU A 173 0.08 11.49 -9.53
C GLU A 173 1.11 12.48 -9.00
N ILE A 174 0.69 13.43 -8.15
CA ILE A 174 1.60 14.43 -7.56
C ILE A 174 2.66 13.76 -6.67
N TYR A 175 2.25 12.77 -5.85
CA TYR A 175 3.17 12.01 -5.01
C TYR A 175 4.25 11.32 -5.84
N ASN A 176 3.88 10.65 -6.93
CA ASN A 176 4.82 9.92 -7.77
C ASN A 176 5.75 10.84 -8.58
N THR A 177 5.21 11.95 -9.12
CA THR A 177 5.92 12.77 -10.11
C THR A 177 6.58 14.02 -9.56
N ARG A 178 6.12 14.52 -8.40
CA ARG A 178 6.56 15.84 -7.89
C ARG A 178 7.08 15.82 -6.46
N ARG A 179 6.77 14.77 -5.67
CA ARG A 179 7.20 14.74 -4.28
C ARG A 179 8.63 14.19 -4.14
N PRO A 180 9.62 15.00 -3.70
CA PRO A 180 10.94 14.50 -3.42
C PRO A 180 10.98 13.71 -2.12
N HIS A 181 11.80 12.68 -2.05
CA HIS A 181 12.01 11.87 -0.87
C HIS A 181 13.46 11.91 -0.40
N LEU A 182 13.69 12.19 0.89
CA LEU A 182 15.03 12.17 1.47
C LEU A 182 15.74 10.82 1.25
N SER A 183 15.02 9.71 1.46
CA SER A 183 15.53 8.34 1.25
C SER A 183 15.89 8.03 -0.22
N LEU A 184 15.42 8.84 -1.16
CA LEU A 184 15.71 8.75 -2.58
C LEU A 184 16.70 9.86 -3.05
N LYS A 185 17.45 10.44 -2.12
CA LYS A 185 18.37 11.57 -2.39
C LYS A 185 17.65 12.75 -3.06
N TYR A 186 16.45 13.08 -2.53
CA TYR A 186 15.57 14.14 -3.02
C TYR A 186 15.01 13.94 -4.44
N LYS A 187 15.13 12.74 -5.01
CA LYS A 187 14.42 12.39 -6.24
C LYS A 187 12.97 12.03 -5.97
N THR A 188 12.14 12.13 -7.01
CA THR A 188 10.76 11.65 -6.97
C THR A 188 10.69 10.13 -7.15
N PRO A 189 9.60 9.48 -6.71
CA PRO A 189 9.39 8.06 -6.94
C PRO A 189 9.48 7.66 -8.42
N ASP A 190 8.94 8.47 -9.32
CA ASP A 190 8.98 8.19 -10.76
C ASP A 190 10.40 8.26 -11.34
N GLU A 191 11.19 9.27 -10.99
CA GLU A 191 12.59 9.38 -11.42
C GLU A 191 13.39 8.14 -11.02
N VAL A 192 13.22 7.65 -9.78
CA VAL A 192 13.94 6.46 -9.31
C VAL A 192 13.40 5.18 -9.95
N HIS A 193 12.09 5.09 -10.19
CA HIS A 193 11.46 3.92 -10.78
C HIS A 193 11.83 3.75 -12.26
N GLN A 194 12.00 4.86 -12.99
CA GLN A 194 12.32 4.86 -14.43
C GLN A 194 13.82 4.75 -14.71
N ALA A 195 14.68 4.97 -13.71
CA ALA A 195 16.14 4.87 -13.84
C ALA A 195 16.67 3.43 -13.99
N PHE A 196 15.79 2.45 -13.96
CA PHE A 196 15.98 1.03 -14.19
C PHE A 196 15.17 0.63 -15.42
#